data_e9cccf50b99bcd88fb16a654188a866d
#
_entry.id   e9cccf50b99bcd88fb16a654188a866d
#
_cell.length_a   1.000
_cell.length_b   1.000
_cell.length_c   1.000
_cell.angle_alpha   90.00
_cell.angle_beta   90.00
_cell.angle_gamma   90.00
#
_symmetry.space_group_name_H-M   'P 1'
#
loop_
_entity.id
_entity.type
_entity.pdbx_description
1 polymer ?
#
loop_
_entity_poly.entity_id
_entity_poly.type
_entity_poly.pdbx_seq_one_letter_code
_entity_poly.pdbx_strand_id
1 'polypeptide(L)'
;MDTLLKEFPVITEIKVAWGEMDALQHVNNAVYFRYFETARLDYFNKINLLVDLQTSHISPVLSETQCRYQLPVTFPDTLLIGSRVIDMQEDRITMEYQVLSKKWGKIATFATATGVMFDFKNNVKAAIPDHVRQSILDLEGTVGSTHHLE
;
A
#
# COMPACT_ATOMS: atom_id res chain seq x y z
N MET A 1 -5.46 1.77 -19.12
CA MET A 1 -5.23 1.23 -17.81
C MET A 1 -6.02 -0.01 -17.58
N ASP A 2 -5.48 -0.85 -16.86
CA ASP A 2 -6.01 -2.14 -16.65
C ASP A 2 -7.26 -2.16 -15.78
N THR A 3 -8.29 -2.88 -16.24
CA THR A 3 -9.51 -3.05 -15.47
C THR A 3 -9.30 -3.86 -14.20
N LEU A 4 -8.19 -4.62 -14.13
CA LEU A 4 -7.88 -5.43 -12.95
C LEU A 4 -7.63 -4.60 -11.70
N LEU A 5 -7.18 -3.35 -11.87
CA LEU A 5 -6.89 -2.46 -10.73
C LEU A 5 -7.84 -1.28 -10.62
N LYS A 6 -9.00 -1.36 -11.26
CA LYS A 6 -9.95 -0.22 -11.32
C LYS A 6 -10.49 0.21 -9.95
N GLU A 7 -10.47 -0.68 -8.96
CA GLU A 7 -10.98 -0.38 -7.62
C GLU A 7 -9.89 0.13 -6.67
N PHE A 8 -8.69 0.36 -7.19
CA PHE A 8 -7.58 0.87 -6.40
C PHE A 8 -7.37 2.36 -6.71
N PRO A 9 -7.52 3.25 -5.72
CA PRO A 9 -7.40 4.69 -5.96
C PRO A 9 -5.97 5.15 -6.24
N VAL A 10 -4.98 4.36 -5.85
CA VAL A 10 -3.57 4.69 -6.08
C VAL A 10 -2.91 3.53 -6.79
N ILE A 11 -2.19 3.85 -7.86
CA ILE A 11 -1.45 2.86 -8.63
C ILE A 11 -0.02 3.34 -8.75
N THR A 12 0.91 2.50 -8.34
CA THR A 12 2.34 2.77 -8.36
C THR A 12 3.00 1.90 -9.40
N GLU A 13 3.74 2.52 -10.31
CA GLU A 13 4.49 1.77 -11.32
C GLU A 13 5.89 1.50 -10.80
N ILE A 14 6.34 0.24 -10.89
CA ILE A 14 7.68 -0.17 -10.50
C ILE A 14 8.27 -1.01 -11.62
N LYS A 15 9.47 -0.65 -12.06
CA LYS A 15 10.23 -1.47 -12.99
C LYS A 15 11.14 -2.38 -12.18
N VAL A 16 11.03 -3.68 -12.45
CA VAL A 16 11.87 -4.67 -11.78
C VAL A 16 13.34 -4.43 -12.17
N ALA A 17 14.22 -4.40 -11.19
CA ALA A 17 15.66 -4.25 -11.42
C ALA A 17 16.33 -5.63 -11.46
N TRP A 18 17.33 -5.78 -12.34
CA TRP A 18 18.02 -7.05 -12.47
C TRP A 18 18.62 -7.55 -11.14
N GLY A 19 19.18 -6.63 -10.34
CA GLY A 19 19.78 -6.97 -9.06
C GLY A 19 18.79 -7.42 -7.98
N GLU A 20 17.50 -7.39 -8.25
CA GLU A 20 16.46 -7.85 -7.31
C GLU A 20 16.15 -9.34 -7.44
N MET A 21 16.78 -10.01 -8.43
CA MET A 21 16.60 -11.45 -8.62
C MET A 21 17.39 -12.24 -7.58
N ASP A 22 16.81 -13.36 -7.15
CA ASP A 22 17.52 -14.32 -6.30
C ASP A 22 18.16 -15.42 -7.14
N ALA A 23 18.73 -16.45 -6.49
CA ALA A 23 19.41 -17.54 -7.16
C ALA A 23 18.49 -18.36 -8.09
N LEU A 24 17.18 -18.29 -7.88
CA LEU A 24 16.19 -18.97 -8.70
C LEU A 24 15.70 -18.09 -9.86
N GLN A 25 16.30 -16.91 -10.02
CA GLN A 25 16.00 -15.94 -11.07
C GLN A 25 14.56 -15.39 -10.98
N HIS A 26 14.04 -15.27 -9.77
CA HIS A 26 12.79 -14.59 -9.47
C HIS A 26 13.08 -13.43 -8.53
N VAL A 27 12.17 -12.45 -8.51
CA VAL A 27 12.27 -11.37 -7.55
C VAL A 27 12.28 -11.97 -6.14
N ASN A 28 13.28 -11.58 -5.35
CA ASN A 28 13.43 -12.06 -3.99
C ASN A 28 12.22 -11.67 -3.15
N ASN A 29 11.74 -12.59 -2.33
CA ASN A 29 10.58 -12.37 -1.48
C ASN A 29 10.68 -11.10 -0.65
N ALA A 30 11.85 -10.78 -0.13
CA ALA A 30 12.06 -9.59 0.69
C ALA A 30 11.90 -8.29 -0.10
N VAL A 31 12.17 -8.32 -1.40
CA VAL A 31 12.06 -7.14 -2.26
C VAL A 31 10.61 -6.69 -2.39
N TYR A 32 9.65 -7.63 -2.36
CA TYR A 32 8.24 -7.29 -2.45
C TYR A 32 7.81 -6.32 -1.35
N PHE A 33 8.34 -6.48 -0.15
CA PHE A 33 7.97 -5.58 0.95
C PHE A 33 8.48 -4.16 0.72
N ARG A 34 9.59 -3.99 0.02
CA ARG A 34 10.03 -2.67 -0.43
C ARG A 34 9.11 -2.09 -1.50
N TYR A 35 8.62 -2.92 -2.41
CA TYR A 35 7.64 -2.48 -3.40
C TYR A 35 6.38 -1.95 -2.71
N PHE A 36 5.90 -2.68 -1.70
CA PHE A 36 4.72 -2.26 -0.94
C PHE A 36 4.98 -1.00 -0.13
N GLU A 37 6.17 -0.83 0.41
CA GLU A 37 6.54 0.41 1.08
C GLU A 37 6.46 1.59 0.12
N THR A 38 6.99 1.45 -1.08
CA THR A 38 6.93 2.49 -2.10
C THR A 38 5.48 2.81 -2.47
N ALA A 39 4.66 1.79 -2.65
CA ALA A 39 3.24 1.97 -2.96
C ALA A 39 2.50 2.64 -1.80
N ARG A 40 2.81 2.27 -0.58
CA ARG A 40 2.21 2.85 0.63
C ARG A 40 2.56 4.32 0.76
N LEU A 41 3.81 4.68 0.46
CA LEU A 41 4.22 6.09 0.47
C LEU A 41 3.48 6.91 -0.57
N ASP A 42 3.21 6.35 -1.76
CA ASP A 42 2.39 7.03 -2.76
C ASP A 42 0.99 7.27 -2.22
N TYR A 43 0.40 6.28 -1.55
CA TYR A 43 -0.91 6.44 -0.95
C TYR A 43 -0.90 7.53 0.12
N PHE A 44 0.08 7.50 1.01
CA PHE A 44 0.21 8.48 2.08
C PHE A 44 0.41 9.89 1.54
N ASN A 45 1.14 10.04 0.43
CA ASN A 45 1.29 11.33 -0.21
C ASN A 45 -0.04 11.86 -0.77
N LYS A 46 -0.89 10.98 -1.26
CA LYS A 46 -2.21 11.38 -1.78
C LYS A 46 -3.12 11.94 -0.69
N ILE A 47 -2.94 11.52 0.55
CA ILE A 47 -3.73 12.01 1.68
C ILE A 47 -2.96 13.02 2.53
N ASN A 48 -1.80 13.50 2.03
CA ASN A 48 -0.95 14.48 2.69
C ASN A 48 -0.46 14.07 4.10
N LEU A 49 -0.38 12.75 4.33
CA LEU A 49 -0.01 12.24 5.65
C LEU A 49 1.41 12.62 6.06
N LEU A 50 2.37 12.57 5.12
CA LEU A 50 3.76 12.87 5.42
C LEU A 50 3.97 14.36 5.74
N VAL A 51 3.24 15.25 5.07
CA VAL A 51 3.27 16.68 5.38
C VAL A 51 2.64 16.92 6.74
N ASP A 52 1.52 16.27 7.02
CA ASP A 52 0.80 16.38 8.27
C ASP A 52 1.64 15.89 9.46
N LEU A 53 2.43 14.84 9.24
CA LEU A 53 3.31 14.28 10.27
C LEU A 53 4.24 15.31 10.88
N GLN A 54 4.69 16.29 10.09
CA GLN A 54 5.63 17.32 10.58
C GLN A 54 5.02 18.19 11.68
N THR A 55 3.68 18.31 11.71
CA THR A 55 2.99 19.11 12.73
C THR A 55 2.29 18.24 13.77
N SER A 56 1.64 17.17 13.34
CA SER A 56 0.88 16.30 14.25
C SER A 56 1.74 15.30 15.01
N HIS A 57 2.87 14.91 14.43
CA HIS A 57 3.76 13.85 14.93
C HIS A 57 3.06 12.48 15.01
N ILE A 58 1.93 12.30 14.32
CA ILE A 58 1.15 11.06 14.32
C ILE A 58 1.22 10.43 12.93
N SER A 59 1.62 9.16 12.90
CA SER A 59 1.75 8.40 11.67
C SER A 59 1.52 6.92 11.94
N PRO A 60 1.09 6.14 10.93
CA PRO A 60 1.01 4.70 11.10
C PRO A 60 2.39 4.08 11.26
N VAL A 61 2.47 3.09 12.15
CA VAL A 61 3.63 2.22 12.30
C VAL A 61 3.18 0.83 11.85
N LEU A 62 3.93 0.21 10.97
CA LEU A 62 3.60 -1.11 10.46
C LEU A 62 3.61 -2.13 11.60
N SER A 63 2.47 -2.77 11.84
CA SER A 63 2.34 -3.80 12.87
C SER A 63 2.30 -5.21 12.29
N GLU A 64 1.79 -5.34 11.07
CA GLU A 64 1.65 -6.64 10.43
C GLU A 64 1.65 -6.45 8.92
N THR A 65 2.29 -7.39 8.23
CA THR A 65 2.24 -7.45 6.77
C THR A 65 2.20 -8.90 6.34
N GLN A 66 1.43 -9.18 5.28
CA GLN A 66 1.31 -10.51 4.70
C GLN A 66 1.42 -10.38 3.19
N CYS A 67 2.01 -11.39 2.57
CA CYS A 67 2.16 -11.41 1.12
C CYS A 67 1.92 -12.82 0.62
N ARG A 68 1.10 -12.93 -0.42
CA ARG A 68 0.82 -14.21 -1.08
C ARG A 68 1.27 -14.12 -2.52
N TYR A 69 2.17 -15.01 -2.89
CA TYR A 69 2.79 -15.05 -4.21
C TYR A 69 2.08 -16.09 -5.07
N GLN A 70 1.45 -15.65 -6.15
CA GLN A 70 0.73 -16.57 -7.05
C GLN A 70 1.49 -16.86 -8.32
N LEU A 71 2.16 -15.85 -8.88
CA LEU A 71 2.95 -16.00 -10.08
C LEU A 71 4.34 -15.43 -9.83
N PRO A 72 5.38 -16.06 -10.37
CA PRO A 72 6.73 -15.52 -10.18
C PRO A 72 6.90 -14.25 -11.00
N VAL A 73 7.53 -13.26 -10.39
CA VAL A 73 7.92 -12.03 -11.08
C VAL A 73 9.39 -12.13 -11.41
N THR A 74 9.74 -11.82 -12.64
CA THR A 74 11.10 -11.93 -13.13
C THR A 74 11.50 -10.67 -13.87
N PHE A 75 12.80 -10.41 -13.96
CA PHE A 75 13.35 -9.34 -14.79
C PHE A 75 13.40 -9.81 -16.26
N PRO A 76 13.06 -8.99 -17.26
CA PRO A 76 12.48 -7.65 -17.11
C PRO A 76 10.95 -7.70 -16.99
N ASP A 77 10.42 -6.81 -16.19
CA ASP A 77 8.98 -6.63 -16.06
C ASP A 77 8.69 -5.24 -15.52
N THR A 78 7.50 -4.75 -15.80
CA THR A 78 6.95 -3.55 -15.19
C THR A 78 5.74 -3.95 -14.37
N LEU A 79 5.73 -3.55 -13.11
CA LEU A 79 4.65 -3.89 -12.18
C LEU A 79 3.79 -2.65 -11.94
N LEU A 80 2.48 -2.87 -11.88
CA LEU A 80 1.53 -1.86 -11.42
C LEU A 80 0.98 -2.35 -10.09
N ILE A 81 1.21 -1.58 -9.03
CA ILE A 81 0.76 -1.94 -7.69
C ILE A 81 -0.41 -1.06 -7.31
N GLY A 82 -1.58 -1.67 -7.18
CA GLY A 82 -2.74 -1.00 -6.65
C GLY A 82 -2.69 -1.00 -5.14
N SER A 83 -3.03 0.12 -4.54
CA SER A 83 -3.10 0.30 -3.09
C SER A 83 -4.44 0.86 -2.70
N ARG A 84 -5.04 0.31 -1.65
CA ARG A 84 -6.29 0.83 -1.10
C ARG A 84 -6.38 0.51 0.39
N VAL A 85 -7.18 1.28 1.11
CA VAL A 85 -7.52 1.00 2.51
C VAL A 85 -8.79 0.17 2.51
N ILE A 86 -8.75 -0.98 3.18
CA ILE A 86 -9.90 -1.90 3.26
C ILE A 86 -10.56 -1.92 4.63
N ASP A 87 -9.92 -1.37 5.65
CA ASP A 87 -10.47 -1.30 6.99
C ASP A 87 -9.85 -0.13 7.76
N MET A 88 -10.67 0.57 8.54
CA MET A 88 -10.23 1.60 9.46
C MET A 88 -10.91 1.38 10.80
N GLN A 89 -10.11 1.25 11.84
CA GLN A 89 -10.58 1.21 13.21
C GLN A 89 -10.25 2.54 13.88
N GLU A 90 -10.39 2.61 15.19
CA GLU A 90 -10.12 3.86 15.90
C GLU A 90 -8.64 4.27 15.79
N ASP A 91 -7.74 3.29 15.88
CA ASP A 91 -6.30 3.54 15.98
C ASP A 91 -5.48 2.91 14.87
N ARG A 92 -6.11 2.26 13.87
CA ARG A 92 -5.35 1.54 12.85
C ARG A 92 -6.07 1.48 11.52
N ILE A 93 -5.27 1.31 10.48
CA ILE A 93 -5.77 1.11 9.13
C ILE A 93 -5.17 -0.18 8.56
N THR A 94 -5.96 -0.87 7.73
CA THR A 94 -5.47 -2.01 6.97
C THR A 94 -5.52 -1.69 5.50
N MET A 95 -4.40 -1.89 4.84
CA MET A 95 -4.26 -1.66 3.40
C MET A 95 -4.17 -2.98 2.66
N GLU A 96 -4.66 -2.97 1.43
CA GLU A 96 -4.55 -4.09 0.51
C GLU A 96 -3.77 -3.64 -0.71
N TYR A 97 -2.91 -4.55 -1.20
CA TYR A 97 -2.14 -4.33 -2.42
C TYR A 97 -2.37 -5.48 -3.37
N GLN A 98 -2.42 -5.16 -4.65
CA GLN A 98 -2.37 -6.17 -5.70
C GLN A 98 -1.32 -5.75 -6.71
N VAL A 99 -0.48 -6.70 -7.10
CA VAL A 99 0.62 -6.47 -8.04
C VAL A 99 0.24 -7.05 -9.38
N LEU A 100 0.04 -6.18 -10.36
CA LEU A 100 -0.20 -6.58 -11.75
C LEU A 100 1.14 -6.65 -12.46
N SER A 101 1.48 -7.83 -12.99
CA SER A 101 2.64 -8.00 -13.86
C SER A 101 2.23 -7.69 -15.28
N LYS A 102 2.87 -6.72 -15.91
CA LYS A 102 2.59 -6.44 -17.33
C LYS A 102 3.02 -7.58 -18.23
N LYS A 103 4.10 -8.26 -17.84
CA LYS A 103 4.62 -9.40 -18.57
C LYS A 103 3.60 -10.56 -18.62
N TRP A 104 2.99 -10.87 -17.48
CA TRP A 104 1.97 -11.91 -17.39
C TRP A 104 0.58 -11.43 -17.83
N GLY A 105 0.31 -10.12 -17.72
CA GLY A 105 -1.02 -9.57 -17.93
C GLY A 105 -2.02 -9.99 -16.86
N LYS A 106 -1.53 -10.35 -15.68
CA LYS A 106 -2.32 -10.89 -14.57
C LYS A 106 -1.83 -10.37 -13.24
N ILE A 107 -2.68 -10.49 -12.23
CA ILE A 107 -2.29 -10.21 -10.85
C ILE A 107 -1.37 -11.34 -10.38
N ALA A 108 -0.14 -10.98 -10.04
CA ALA A 108 0.89 -11.94 -9.66
C ALA A 108 0.97 -12.12 -8.14
N THR A 109 0.59 -11.10 -7.36
CA THR A 109 0.82 -11.09 -5.92
C THR A 109 -0.27 -10.30 -5.21
N PHE A 110 -0.67 -10.78 -4.04
CA PHE A 110 -1.65 -10.14 -3.17
C PHE A 110 -0.99 -9.89 -1.82
N ALA A 111 -1.25 -8.74 -1.22
CA ALA A 111 -0.67 -8.43 0.09
C ALA A 111 -1.60 -7.55 0.91
N THR A 112 -1.40 -7.59 2.21
CA THR A 112 -2.05 -6.68 3.16
C THR A 112 -1.03 -6.15 4.13
N ALA A 113 -1.31 -4.98 4.69
CA ALA A 113 -0.48 -4.38 5.73
C ALA A 113 -1.37 -3.61 6.69
N THR A 114 -1.10 -3.75 7.98
CA THR A 114 -1.81 -3.00 9.02
C THR A 114 -0.86 -2.02 9.66
N GLY A 115 -1.27 -0.76 9.72
CA GLY A 115 -0.53 0.30 10.40
C GLY A 115 -1.32 0.78 11.61
N VAL A 116 -0.65 0.84 12.75
CA VAL A 116 -1.22 1.36 14.00
C VAL A 116 -0.72 2.79 14.18
N MET A 117 -1.64 3.72 14.43
CA MET A 117 -1.29 5.12 14.59
C MET A 117 -0.47 5.30 15.86
N PHE A 118 0.56 6.09 15.74
CA PHE A 118 1.49 6.33 16.83
C PHE A 118 1.86 7.81 16.91
N ASP A 119 1.87 8.34 18.11
CA ASP A 119 2.29 9.71 18.41
C ASP A 119 3.77 9.67 18.77
N PHE A 120 4.62 10.11 17.85
CA PHE A 120 6.07 10.07 18.03
C PHE A 120 6.59 11.14 19.00
N LYS A 121 5.79 12.17 19.26
CA LYS A 121 6.17 13.21 20.22
C LYS A 121 6.00 12.71 21.65
N ASN A 122 4.86 12.07 21.93
CA ASN A 122 4.54 11.58 23.27
C ASN A 122 4.85 10.10 23.46
N ASN A 123 5.27 9.42 22.38
CA ASN A 123 5.68 8.02 22.38
C ASN A 123 4.56 7.08 22.86
N VAL A 124 3.35 7.31 22.37
CA VAL A 124 2.16 6.51 22.71
C VAL A 124 1.32 6.25 21.46
N LYS A 125 0.44 5.25 21.53
CA LYS A 125 -0.54 5.01 20.48
C LYS A 125 -1.49 6.21 20.40
N ALA A 126 -2.05 6.42 19.21
CA ALA A 126 -2.98 7.52 18.95
C ALA A 126 -4.16 7.05 18.13
N ALA A 127 -5.25 7.79 18.20
CA ALA A 127 -6.38 7.56 17.29
C ALA A 127 -6.04 8.14 15.90
N ILE A 128 -6.72 7.64 14.89
CA ILE A 128 -6.60 8.22 13.55
C ILE A 128 -7.16 9.63 13.61
N PRO A 129 -6.37 10.67 13.27
CA PRO A 129 -6.93 12.04 13.24
C PRO A 129 -8.11 12.13 12.28
N ASP A 130 -9.12 12.91 12.65
CA ASP A 130 -10.36 13.02 11.86
C ASP A 130 -10.08 13.45 10.42
N HIS A 131 -9.17 14.39 10.21
CA HIS A 131 -8.86 14.86 8.85
C HIS A 131 -8.15 13.78 8.02
N VAL A 132 -7.38 12.91 8.64
CA VAL A 132 -6.74 11.78 7.95
C VAL A 132 -7.81 10.76 7.56
N ARG A 133 -8.71 10.45 8.47
CA ARG A 133 -9.83 9.55 8.20
C ARG A 133 -10.67 10.06 7.04
N GLN A 134 -10.98 11.35 7.04
CA GLN A 134 -11.77 11.95 5.97
C GLN A 134 -11.03 11.91 4.64
N SER A 135 -9.72 12.19 4.66
CA SER A 135 -8.90 12.13 3.43
C SER A 135 -8.89 10.73 2.84
N ILE A 136 -8.84 9.70 3.67
CA ILE A 136 -8.91 8.31 3.21
C ILE A 136 -10.28 8.03 2.59
N LEU A 137 -11.36 8.42 3.26
CA LEU A 137 -12.71 8.21 2.73
C LEU A 137 -12.90 8.94 1.39
N ASP A 138 -12.39 10.15 1.27
CA ASP A 138 -12.48 10.92 0.04
C ASP A 138 -11.71 10.24 -1.09
N LEU A 139 -10.49 9.78 -0.81
CA LEU A 139 -9.67 9.10 -1.81
C LEU A 139 -10.29 7.79 -2.25
N GLU A 140 -10.76 6.97 -1.31
CA GLU A 140 -11.41 5.70 -1.63
C GLU A 140 -12.71 5.93 -2.40
N GLY A 141 -13.40 7.02 -2.12
CA GLY A 141 -14.63 7.40 -2.81
C GLY A 141 -14.44 7.66 -4.29
N THR A 142 -13.22 8.00 -4.73
CA THR A 142 -12.93 8.26 -6.15
C THR A 142 -13.11 7.01 -7.01
N VAL A 143 -13.03 5.83 -6.41
CA VAL A 143 -13.25 4.55 -7.12
C VAL A 143 -14.53 3.86 -6.68
N GLY A 144 -15.36 4.51 -5.85
CA GLY A 144 -16.68 4.03 -5.46
C GLY A 144 -16.67 2.86 -4.49
N SER A 145 -15.60 2.64 -3.73
CA SER A 145 -15.45 1.47 -2.88
C SER A 145 -15.37 1.80 -1.39
N THR A 146 -16.09 2.83 -0.94
CA THR A 146 -16.03 3.27 0.46
C THR A 146 -17.04 2.58 1.38
N HIS A 147 -18.01 1.89 0.85
CA HIS A 147 -19.12 1.33 1.65
C HIS A 147 -18.63 0.40 2.78
N HIS A 148 -17.51 -0.25 2.60
CA HIS A 148 -16.93 -1.16 3.59
C HIS A 148 -16.16 -0.42 4.70
N LEU A 149 -15.95 0.89 4.54
CA LEU A 149 -15.21 1.71 5.51
C LEU A 149 -16.12 2.49 6.46
N GLU A 150 -17.40 2.50 6.20
CA GLU A 150 -18.38 3.22 7.01
C GLU A 150 -18.85 2.39 8.25
#